data_1bfd43c494937805db6535c9dfd7af08
#
_entry.id   1bfd43c494937805db6535c9dfd7af08
#
_cell.length_a   1.000
_cell.length_b   1.000
_cell.length_c   1.000
_cell.angle_alpha   90.00
_cell.angle_beta   90.00
_cell.angle_gamma   90.00
#
_symmetry.space_group_name_H-M   'P 1'
#
loop_
_entity.id
_entity.type
_entity.pdbx_description
1 polymer ?
#
loop_
_entity_poly.entity_id
_entity_poly.type
_entity_poly.pdbx_seq_one_letter_code
_entity_poly.pdbx_strand_id
1 'polypeptide(L)'
;MTHPRRSLVVLAAFAALGLAACATMPGRDPLQVTVAGIEPLQGQGLEVRMLVKLRVQNPNDAPITYSGASLTMDVFDKTLASGVTDASGTIPRFGEGIVAVPMTVSAFRMARQVMGMLDGKPIDKVPYAMTGKLSGSTFQTVRFSTKGEFDLGGLSRASGGAGAPASQL
;
A
#
# COMPACT_ATOMS: atom_id res chain seq x y z
N MET A 1 47.37 -29.37 33.79
CA MET A 1 47.20 -27.92 33.95
C MET A 1 46.69 -27.34 32.65
N THR A 2 45.39 -27.19 32.52
CA THR A 2 44.71 -26.69 31.32
C THR A 2 44.77 -25.17 31.32
N HIS A 3 45.39 -24.57 30.29
CA HIS A 3 45.55 -23.13 30.17
C HIS A 3 44.23 -22.41 29.95
N PRO A 4 43.69 -21.65 30.91
CA PRO A 4 42.39 -21.00 30.81
C PRO A 4 42.33 -19.96 29.66
N ARG A 5 43.45 -19.45 29.20
CA ARG A 5 43.54 -18.52 28.08
C ARG A 5 43.18 -19.13 26.73
N ARG A 6 43.46 -20.44 26.50
CA ARG A 6 43.13 -21.13 25.24
C ARG A 6 41.63 -21.39 25.13
N SER A 7 40.96 -21.70 26.25
CA SER A 7 39.51 -21.90 26.27
C SER A 7 38.71 -20.60 26.02
N LEU A 8 39.24 -19.47 26.51
CA LEU A 8 38.59 -18.15 26.30
C LEU A 8 38.70 -17.70 24.84
N VAL A 9 39.83 -17.95 24.17
CA VAL A 9 40.00 -17.61 22.74
C VAL A 9 39.13 -18.46 21.86
N VAL A 10 38.94 -19.75 22.15
CA VAL A 10 38.06 -20.64 21.39
C VAL A 10 36.59 -20.25 21.57
N LEU A 11 36.18 -19.85 22.77
CA LEU A 11 34.83 -19.39 23.05
C LEU A 11 34.52 -18.07 22.33
N ALA A 12 35.45 -17.14 22.29
CA ALA A 12 35.32 -15.87 21.58
C ALA A 12 35.27 -16.06 20.06
N ALA A 13 36.02 -17.01 19.50
CA ALA A 13 35.97 -17.33 18.08
C ALA A 13 34.63 -17.95 17.67
N PHE A 14 34.04 -18.82 18.51
CA PHE A 14 32.71 -19.40 18.27
C PHE A 14 31.60 -18.33 18.35
N ALA A 15 31.70 -17.39 19.28
CA ALA A 15 30.75 -16.27 19.38
C ALA A 15 30.82 -15.34 18.14
N ALA A 16 32.01 -15.09 17.62
CA ALA A 16 32.20 -14.25 16.43
C ALA A 16 31.67 -14.91 15.14
N LEU A 17 31.77 -16.25 15.00
CA LEU A 17 31.18 -16.98 13.87
C LEU A 17 29.65 -16.97 13.92
N GLY A 18 29.03 -16.97 15.11
CA GLY A 18 27.58 -16.93 15.27
C GLY A 18 26.93 -15.62 14.82
N LEU A 19 27.63 -14.49 14.93
CA LEU A 19 27.11 -13.19 14.51
C LEU A 19 27.14 -12.99 12.99
N ALA A 20 28.04 -13.66 12.28
CA ALA A 20 28.13 -13.57 10.82
C ALA A 20 27.01 -14.29 10.08
N ALA A 21 26.33 -15.26 10.71
CA ALA A 21 25.25 -16.04 10.09
C ALA A 21 23.92 -15.26 9.94
N CYS A 22 23.74 -14.13 10.62
CA CYS A 22 22.52 -13.31 10.49
C CYS A 22 22.55 -12.30 9.34
N ALA A 23 23.68 -12.17 8.63
CA ALA A 23 23.87 -11.10 7.64
C ALA A 23 23.48 -11.45 6.20
N THR A 24 23.04 -12.68 5.93
CA THR A 24 22.76 -13.14 4.56
C THR A 24 21.45 -13.91 4.45
N MET A 25 20.33 -13.30 4.90
CA MET A 25 19.05 -13.67 4.31
C MET A 25 18.97 -12.92 2.98
N PRO A 26 18.84 -13.61 1.83
CA PRO A 26 18.59 -12.96 0.57
C PRO A 26 17.28 -12.17 0.72
N GLY A 27 17.40 -10.84 0.79
CA GLY A 27 16.27 -9.95 0.88
C GLY A 27 15.45 -10.14 -0.40
N ARG A 28 14.16 -10.37 -0.26
CA ARG A 28 13.26 -10.29 -1.41
C ARG A 28 13.19 -8.84 -1.83
N ASP A 29 13.23 -8.60 -3.13
CA ASP A 29 12.99 -7.28 -3.67
C ASP A 29 11.57 -6.81 -3.29
N PRO A 30 11.40 -5.53 -2.94
CA PRO A 30 10.10 -5.00 -2.58
C PRO A 30 9.12 -5.08 -3.75
N LEU A 31 7.86 -5.45 -3.46
CA LEU A 31 6.81 -5.43 -4.45
C LEU A 31 6.58 -4.00 -4.95
N GLN A 32 6.39 -3.87 -6.25
CA GLN A 32 5.93 -2.62 -6.84
C GLN A 32 4.40 -2.62 -6.86
N VAL A 33 3.79 -1.65 -6.17
CA VAL A 33 2.33 -1.58 -6.04
C VAL A 33 1.86 -0.24 -6.54
N THR A 34 0.92 -0.26 -7.46
CA THR A 34 0.26 0.93 -8.02
C THR A 34 -1.25 0.79 -7.95
N VAL A 35 -1.96 1.90 -7.88
CA VAL A 35 -3.43 1.90 -7.97
C VAL A 35 -3.82 1.70 -9.43
N ALA A 36 -4.47 0.59 -9.72
CA ALA A 36 -4.99 0.28 -11.05
C ALA A 36 -6.38 0.87 -11.30
N GLY A 37 -7.16 1.09 -10.22
CA GLY A 37 -8.48 1.70 -10.31
C GLY A 37 -9.18 1.78 -8.97
N ILE A 38 -10.18 2.64 -8.90
CA ILE A 38 -11.06 2.82 -7.75
C ILE A 38 -12.50 2.79 -8.27
N GLU A 39 -13.31 1.89 -7.73
CA GLU A 39 -14.70 1.73 -8.09
C GLU A 39 -15.60 2.06 -6.89
N PRO A 40 -16.63 2.88 -7.05
CA PRO A 40 -17.56 3.14 -5.96
C PRO A 40 -18.36 1.86 -5.63
N LEU A 41 -18.55 1.62 -4.34
CA LEU A 41 -19.45 0.58 -3.84
C LEU A 41 -20.63 1.24 -3.13
N GLN A 42 -21.75 0.53 -3.05
CA GLN A 42 -22.88 1.00 -2.27
C GLN A 42 -22.49 1.11 -0.80
N GLY A 43 -22.58 2.31 -0.25
CA GLY A 43 -22.34 2.61 1.16
C GLY A 43 -23.60 2.38 1.99
N GLN A 44 -23.44 2.29 3.31
CA GLN A 44 -24.54 2.26 4.27
C GLN A 44 -24.41 3.45 5.24
N GLY A 45 -25.49 4.22 5.38
CA GLY A 45 -25.51 5.38 6.26
C GLY A 45 -24.53 6.50 5.83
N LEU A 46 -23.69 6.94 6.75
CA LEU A 46 -22.66 7.99 6.54
C LEU A 46 -21.28 7.43 6.12
N GLU A 47 -21.26 6.26 5.51
CA GLU A 47 -20.03 5.64 5.03
C GLU A 47 -19.97 5.67 3.51
N VAL A 48 -18.83 6.07 2.99
CA VAL A 48 -18.49 5.93 1.57
C VAL A 48 -17.64 4.67 1.43
N ARG A 49 -18.09 3.75 0.60
CA ARG A 49 -17.35 2.52 0.32
C ARG A 49 -16.80 2.54 -1.10
N MET A 50 -15.60 2.01 -1.26
CA MET A 50 -14.93 1.93 -2.55
C MET A 50 -14.16 0.61 -2.66
N LEU A 51 -14.05 0.08 -3.85
CA LEU A 51 -13.16 -1.04 -4.18
C LEU A 51 -11.88 -0.47 -4.78
N VAL A 52 -10.79 -0.61 -4.07
CA VAL A 52 -9.47 -0.21 -4.56
C VAL A 52 -8.80 -1.41 -5.20
N LYS A 53 -8.50 -1.30 -6.50
CA LYS A 53 -7.76 -2.31 -7.27
C LYS A 53 -6.30 -1.93 -7.30
N LEU A 54 -5.46 -2.79 -6.75
CA LEU A 54 -4.02 -2.63 -6.74
C LEU A 54 -3.40 -3.53 -7.79
N ARG A 55 -2.56 -2.96 -8.65
CA ARG A 55 -1.65 -3.71 -9.49
C ARG A 55 -0.39 -4.00 -8.69
N VAL A 56 -0.10 -5.25 -8.47
CA VAL A 56 1.04 -5.70 -7.69
C VAL A 56 1.99 -6.43 -8.64
N GLN A 57 3.20 -5.91 -8.78
CA GLN A 57 4.27 -6.52 -9.58
C GLN A 57 5.27 -7.19 -8.64
N ASN A 58 5.61 -8.42 -8.95
CA ASN A 58 6.55 -9.24 -8.21
C ASN A 58 7.88 -9.33 -8.97
N PRO A 59 8.92 -8.58 -8.55
CA PRO A 59 10.24 -8.63 -9.18
C PRO A 59 11.06 -9.87 -8.77
N ASN A 60 10.51 -10.74 -7.92
CA ASN A 60 11.22 -11.88 -7.38
C ASN A 60 11.06 -13.13 -8.26
N ASP A 61 12.00 -14.04 -8.14
CA ASP A 61 12.05 -15.36 -8.82
C ASP A 61 11.09 -16.40 -8.21
N ALA A 62 10.46 -16.09 -7.08
CA ALA A 62 9.48 -16.94 -6.42
C ALA A 62 8.07 -16.32 -6.48
N PRO A 63 7.01 -17.13 -6.69
CA PRO A 63 5.64 -16.63 -6.63
C PRO A 63 5.25 -16.21 -5.23
N ILE A 64 4.27 -15.29 -5.14
CA ILE A 64 3.70 -14.81 -3.88
C ILE A 64 2.26 -15.28 -3.80
N THR A 65 2.00 -16.24 -2.92
CA THR A 65 0.64 -16.71 -2.63
C THR A 65 0.11 -16.00 -1.40
N TYR A 66 -1.10 -15.45 -1.49
CA TYR A 66 -1.77 -14.76 -0.39
C TYR A 66 -3.18 -15.31 -0.17
N SER A 67 -3.68 -15.24 1.05
CA SER A 67 -5.02 -15.64 1.49
C SER A 67 -5.78 -14.50 2.15
N GLY A 68 -5.29 -13.28 2.00
CA GLY A 68 -5.92 -12.07 2.50
C GLY A 68 -5.04 -10.85 2.24
N ALA A 69 -5.67 -9.69 2.23
CA ALA A 69 -4.97 -8.42 2.11
C ALA A 69 -5.57 -7.38 3.05
N SER A 70 -4.74 -6.45 3.50
CA SER A 70 -5.18 -5.25 4.18
C SER A 70 -4.55 -4.02 3.54
N LEU A 71 -5.28 -2.92 3.54
CA LEU A 71 -4.87 -1.66 2.96
C LEU A 71 -5.28 -0.51 3.88
N THR A 72 -4.39 0.45 4.06
CA THR A 72 -4.65 1.72 4.73
C THR A 72 -4.23 2.83 3.79
N MET A 73 -5.07 3.83 3.64
CA MET A 73 -4.79 5.02 2.84
C MET A 73 -4.78 6.25 3.73
N ASP A 74 -3.66 6.93 3.70
CA ASP A 74 -3.46 8.20 4.37
C ASP A 74 -3.49 9.31 3.32
N VAL A 75 -4.12 10.43 3.68
CA VAL A 75 -4.16 11.65 2.86
C VAL A 75 -3.76 12.80 3.77
N PHE A 76 -2.78 13.59 3.36
CA PHE A 76 -2.13 14.61 4.18
C PHE A 76 -1.69 14.06 5.55
N ASP A 77 -1.01 12.90 5.54
CA ASP A 77 -0.51 12.19 6.73
C ASP A 77 -1.58 11.80 7.77
N LYS A 78 -2.86 11.76 7.35
CA LYS A 78 -3.97 11.31 8.18
C LYS A 78 -4.70 10.15 7.54
N THR A 79 -4.97 9.11 8.31
CA THR A 79 -5.72 7.96 7.83
C THR A 79 -7.13 8.35 7.41
N LEU A 80 -7.39 8.28 6.12
CA LEU A 80 -8.68 8.54 5.50
C LEU A 80 -9.53 7.29 5.40
N ALA A 81 -8.95 6.19 4.90
CA ALA A 81 -9.64 4.96 4.63
C ALA A 81 -8.81 3.74 5.04
N SER A 82 -9.50 2.66 5.36
CA SER A 82 -8.90 1.35 5.59
C SER A 82 -9.81 0.25 5.06
N GLY A 83 -9.22 -0.89 4.73
CA GLY A 83 -9.95 -2.04 4.23
C GLY A 83 -9.20 -3.34 4.41
N VAL A 84 -9.95 -4.41 4.42
CA VAL A 84 -9.45 -5.78 4.46
C VAL A 84 -10.23 -6.65 3.48
N THR A 85 -9.61 -7.69 2.98
CA THR A 85 -10.25 -8.71 2.17
C THR A 85 -9.67 -10.07 2.48
N ASP A 86 -10.48 -11.09 2.42
CA ASP A 86 -10.11 -12.50 2.52
C ASP A 86 -9.85 -13.14 1.14
N ALA A 87 -9.85 -12.30 0.09
CA ALA A 87 -9.52 -12.77 -1.25
C ALA A 87 -8.13 -13.41 -1.29
N SER A 88 -8.05 -14.54 -1.92
CA SER A 88 -6.82 -15.32 -2.09
C SER A 88 -6.36 -15.32 -3.54
N GLY A 89 -5.06 -15.49 -3.75
CA GLY A 89 -4.49 -15.55 -5.08
C GLY A 89 -2.99 -15.79 -5.08
N THR A 90 -2.43 -15.85 -6.28
CA THR A 90 -0.98 -16.00 -6.49
C THR A 90 -0.51 -14.97 -7.50
N ILE A 91 0.51 -14.22 -7.15
CA ILE A 91 1.22 -13.31 -8.05
C ILE A 91 2.43 -14.08 -8.57
N PRO A 92 2.53 -14.34 -9.88
CA PRO A 92 3.61 -15.13 -10.46
C PRO A 92 4.99 -14.51 -10.19
N ARG A 93 6.03 -15.33 -10.26
CA ARG A 93 7.41 -14.85 -10.33
C ARG A 93 7.60 -13.96 -11.56
N PHE A 94 8.28 -12.84 -11.41
CA PHE A 94 8.49 -11.86 -12.49
C PHE A 94 7.20 -11.46 -13.22
N GLY A 95 6.07 -11.48 -12.49
CA GLY A 95 4.74 -11.23 -13.04
C GLY A 95 3.95 -10.21 -12.24
N GLU A 96 2.70 -10.01 -12.65
CA GLU A 96 1.79 -9.11 -11.97
C GLU A 96 0.43 -9.75 -11.69
N GLY A 97 -0.29 -9.16 -10.74
CA GLY A 97 -1.66 -9.52 -10.39
C GLY A 97 -2.44 -8.31 -9.90
N ILE A 98 -3.77 -8.42 -9.96
CA ILE A 98 -4.68 -7.41 -9.39
C ILE A 98 -5.22 -7.93 -8.05
N VAL A 99 -5.04 -7.11 -7.01
CA VAL A 99 -5.60 -7.34 -5.69
C VAL A 99 -6.67 -6.29 -5.42
N ALA A 100 -7.90 -6.72 -5.24
CA ALA A 100 -9.03 -5.84 -4.97
C ALA A 100 -9.34 -5.82 -3.47
N VAL A 101 -9.36 -4.62 -2.87
CA VAL A 101 -9.61 -4.43 -1.44
C VAL A 101 -10.78 -3.47 -1.26
N PRO A 102 -11.91 -3.92 -0.68
CA PRO A 102 -12.98 -3.01 -0.30
C PRO A 102 -12.52 -2.11 0.85
N MET A 103 -12.64 -0.82 0.68
CA MET A 103 -12.25 0.18 1.68
C MET A 103 -13.47 0.99 2.11
N THR A 104 -13.47 1.40 3.36
CA THR A 104 -14.51 2.24 3.94
C THR A 104 -13.91 3.56 4.40
N VAL A 105 -14.55 4.65 4.02
CA VAL A 105 -14.25 6.02 4.45
C VAL A 105 -15.40 6.51 5.30
N SER A 106 -15.11 6.98 6.51
CA SER A 106 -16.12 7.68 7.31
C SER A 106 -16.33 9.08 6.74
N ALA A 107 -17.57 9.41 6.35
CA ALA A 107 -17.93 10.75 5.87
C ALA A 107 -17.59 11.83 6.90
N PHE A 108 -17.69 11.51 8.19
CA PHE A 108 -17.32 12.42 9.27
C PHE A 108 -15.81 12.72 9.30
N ARG A 109 -14.96 11.70 9.07
CA ARG A 109 -13.50 11.92 8.98
C ARG A 109 -13.17 12.78 7.76
N MET A 110 -13.81 12.49 6.63
CA MET A 110 -13.64 13.28 5.40
C MET A 110 -14.04 14.73 5.62
N ALA A 111 -15.21 15.00 6.20
CA ALA A 111 -15.69 16.35 6.48
C ALA A 111 -14.71 17.12 7.40
N ARG A 112 -14.25 16.51 8.49
CA ARG A 112 -13.26 17.15 9.40
C ARG A 112 -11.93 17.45 8.70
N GLN A 113 -11.50 16.60 7.78
CA GLN A 113 -10.26 16.79 7.05
C GLN A 113 -10.38 17.94 6.06
N VAL A 114 -11.49 18.00 5.32
CA VAL A 114 -11.80 19.09 4.39
C VAL A 114 -11.98 20.42 5.14
N MET A 115 -12.68 20.45 6.26
CA MET A 115 -12.83 21.67 7.07
C MET A 115 -11.50 22.21 7.61
N GLY A 116 -10.54 21.33 7.93
CA GLY A 116 -9.19 21.74 8.33
C GLY A 116 -8.31 22.25 7.20
N MET A 117 -8.74 22.11 5.93
CA MET A 117 -8.03 22.56 4.74
C MET A 117 -8.61 23.86 4.15
N LEU A 118 -9.75 24.34 4.66
CA LEU A 118 -10.46 25.52 4.14
C LEU A 118 -9.80 26.85 4.53
N ASP A 119 -8.49 26.87 4.81
CA ASP A 119 -7.71 28.10 5.00
C ASP A 119 -7.49 28.90 3.67
N GLY A 120 -8.39 28.71 2.71
CA GLY A 120 -8.53 29.59 1.53
C GLY A 120 -7.50 29.39 0.41
N LYS A 121 -6.67 28.33 0.48
CA LYS A 121 -5.76 28.01 -0.64
C LYS A 121 -6.38 26.95 -1.55
N PRO A 122 -6.38 27.14 -2.88
CA PRO A 122 -6.80 26.09 -3.81
C PRO A 122 -5.86 24.87 -3.65
N ILE A 123 -6.45 23.70 -3.46
CA ILE A 123 -5.71 22.45 -3.37
C ILE A 123 -5.75 21.80 -4.75
N ASP A 124 -4.69 22.00 -5.53
CA ASP A 124 -4.57 21.42 -6.87
C ASP A 124 -4.08 19.96 -6.79
N LYS A 125 -3.30 19.62 -5.76
CA LYS A 125 -2.70 18.32 -5.57
C LYS A 125 -2.94 17.78 -4.18
N VAL A 126 -3.38 16.54 -4.10
CA VAL A 126 -3.66 15.82 -2.86
C VAL A 126 -2.66 14.69 -2.69
N PRO A 127 -1.65 14.83 -1.82
CA PRO A 127 -0.71 13.76 -1.55
C PRO A 127 -1.40 12.62 -0.82
N TYR A 128 -1.12 11.40 -1.24
CA TYR A 128 -1.57 10.20 -0.57
C TYR A 128 -0.43 9.22 -0.32
N ALA A 129 -0.57 8.45 0.73
CA ALA A 129 0.27 7.29 1.01
C ALA A 129 -0.65 6.07 1.23
N MET A 130 -0.27 4.95 0.66
CA MET A 130 -0.94 3.69 0.93
C MET A 130 0.06 2.71 1.52
N THR A 131 -0.35 2.05 2.59
CA THR A 131 0.38 0.95 3.21
C THR A 131 -0.51 -0.27 3.26
N GLY A 132 0.06 -1.42 2.95
CA GLY A 132 -0.70 -2.64 2.96
C GLY A 132 0.15 -3.87 3.22
N LYS A 133 -0.55 -4.98 3.38
CA LYS A 133 0.08 -6.29 3.50
C LYS A 133 -0.73 -7.33 2.75
N LEU A 134 -0.03 -8.25 2.12
CA LEU A 134 -0.55 -9.52 1.63
C LEU A 134 -0.19 -10.59 2.67
N SER A 135 -1.18 -11.24 3.23
CA SER A 135 -1.01 -12.29 4.21
C SER A 135 -1.06 -13.64 3.50
N GLY A 136 0.03 -14.39 3.54
CA GLY A 136 0.10 -15.75 3.02
C GLY A 136 0.06 -16.81 4.13
N SER A 137 0.24 -18.07 3.77
CA SER A 137 0.34 -19.17 4.72
C SER A 137 1.57 -19.01 5.62
N THR A 138 1.41 -19.35 6.83
CA THR A 138 2.24 -19.48 8.04
C THR A 138 3.48 -18.58 8.24
N PHE A 139 4.18 -18.09 7.22
CA PHE A 139 5.38 -17.24 7.37
C PHE A 139 5.58 -16.21 6.23
N GLN A 140 4.62 -16.05 5.34
CA GLN A 140 4.77 -15.18 4.18
C GLN A 140 3.80 -13.99 4.24
N THR A 141 4.08 -13.04 5.11
CA THR A 141 3.44 -11.73 5.03
C THR A 141 4.35 -10.78 4.28
N VAL A 142 3.88 -10.28 3.14
CA VAL A 142 4.59 -9.26 2.38
C VAL A 142 3.94 -7.91 2.63
N ARG A 143 4.74 -6.94 3.08
CA ARG A 143 4.30 -5.55 3.27
C ARG A 143 4.74 -4.70 2.10
N PHE A 144 3.91 -3.73 1.77
CA PHE A 144 4.21 -2.77 0.71
C PHE A 144 3.76 -1.37 1.11
N SER A 145 4.37 -0.37 0.51
CA SER A 145 3.95 1.01 0.60
C SER A 145 4.09 1.69 -0.75
N THR A 146 3.16 2.58 -1.06
CA THR A 146 3.23 3.43 -2.25
C THR A 146 2.79 4.84 -1.87
N LYS A 147 3.35 5.83 -2.55
CA LYS A 147 2.99 7.24 -2.38
C LYS A 147 2.73 7.85 -3.74
N GLY A 148 1.85 8.83 -3.77
CA GLY A 148 1.52 9.55 -4.99
C GLY A 148 0.76 10.83 -4.69
N GLU A 149 0.30 11.48 -5.75
CA GLU A 149 -0.52 12.68 -5.67
C GLU A 149 -1.72 12.52 -6.59
N PHE A 150 -2.90 12.90 -6.11
CA PHE A 150 -4.07 13.10 -6.97
C PHE A 150 -4.09 14.54 -7.46
N ASP A 151 -4.14 14.72 -8.78
CA ASP A 151 -4.31 16.03 -9.41
C ASP A 151 -5.81 16.33 -9.51
N LEU A 152 -6.30 17.26 -8.69
CA LEU A 152 -7.69 17.73 -8.72
C LEU A 152 -7.91 18.80 -9.78
N GLY A 153 -6.86 19.48 -10.24
CA GLY A 153 -6.95 20.48 -11.29
C GLY A 153 -7.34 19.90 -12.65
N GLY A 154 -6.98 18.64 -12.92
CA GLY A 154 -7.41 17.91 -14.11
C GLY A 154 -8.90 17.57 -14.14
N LEU A 155 -9.50 17.31 -12.97
CA LEU A 155 -10.94 16.99 -12.86
C LEU A 155 -11.81 18.22 -13.09
N SER A 156 -11.38 19.40 -12.67
CA SER A 156 -12.09 20.66 -12.90
C SER A 156 -12.14 21.06 -14.39
N ARG A 157 -11.11 20.73 -15.15
CA ARG A 157 -11.09 20.98 -16.59
C ARG A 157 -11.96 20.01 -17.39
N ALA A 158 -12.05 18.76 -16.96
CA ALA A 158 -12.89 17.74 -17.61
C ALA A 158 -14.40 18.02 -17.44
N SER A 159 -14.81 18.63 -16.32
CA SER A 159 -16.21 18.99 -16.07
C SER A 159 -16.64 20.32 -16.72
N GLY A 160 -15.69 21.17 -17.09
CA GLY A 160 -15.98 22.46 -17.78
C GLY A 160 -16.10 22.40 -19.29
N GLY A 161 -15.80 21.24 -19.91
CA GLY A 161 -15.78 21.10 -21.38
C GLY A 161 -17.06 20.56 -22.02
N ALA A 162 -18.10 20.26 -21.27
CA ALA A 162 -19.39 19.74 -21.79
C ALA A 162 -20.45 20.84 -21.88
N GLY A 163 -20.16 21.91 -22.62
CA GLY A 163 -21.11 23.02 -22.80
C GLY A 163 -20.87 23.76 -24.09
N ALA A 164 -21.41 23.31 -25.21
CA ALA A 164 -22.19 24.08 -26.18
C ALA A 164 -22.39 23.27 -27.46
N PRO A 165 -23.60 22.90 -27.87
CA PRO A 165 -23.89 22.65 -29.27
C PRO A 165 -23.99 24.01 -29.95
N ALA A 166 -23.06 24.29 -30.82
CA ALA A 166 -23.21 25.42 -31.76
C ALA A 166 -24.37 25.09 -32.71
N SER A 167 -25.51 25.68 -32.45
CA SER A 167 -26.55 25.89 -33.43
C SER A 167 -26.07 26.98 -34.41
N GLN A 168 -25.81 26.62 -35.66
CA GLN A 168 -25.84 27.54 -36.81
C GLN A 168 -26.51 26.80 -37.98
N LEU A 169 -27.72 27.26 -38.30
CA LEU A 169 -28.32 27.64 -39.55
C LEU A 169 -27.85 26.91 -40.82
#